data_238aca4fb132f0c63102706c2c293634
#
_entry.id   238aca4fb132f0c63102706c2c293634
#
_cell.length_a   1.000
_cell.length_b   1.000
_cell.length_c   1.000
_cell.angle_alpha   90.00
_cell.angle_beta   90.00
_cell.angle_gamma   90.00
#
_symmetry.space_group_name_H-M   'P 1'
#
loop_
_entity.id
_entity.type
_entity.pdbx_description
1 polymer ?
#
loop_
_entity_poly.entity_id
_entity_poly.type
_entity_poly.pdbx_seq_one_letter_code
_entity_poly.pdbx_strand_id
1 'polypeptide(L)'
;ADKVTVISKAYGSDEAWQWESSGVDGYEMTPAQKDTAGTQIILHIKPDTETDHYDNFLDEYGIVAIVKKYSDYVRYPIQMERQHERQKPEPDPKPEDYKPEWETYTELETLNSMVPIWKKQKSEVTDEEYANFYKEKFGDYTDPARVIVSRTEGTANYNALLFVPSHRPYDFYTKDYEKGLALYASGVLIMEKCADLLPDYFS
;
A
#
# COMPACT_ATOMS: atom_id res chain seq x y z
N ALA A 1 -6.38 -16.03 6.96
CA ALA A 1 -6.92 -15.96 8.33
C ALA A 1 -7.74 -17.21 8.62
N ASP A 2 -7.72 -17.68 9.87
CA ASP A 2 -8.54 -18.82 10.31
C ASP A 2 -9.94 -18.37 10.70
N LYS A 3 -10.02 -17.11 11.16
CA LYS A 3 -11.25 -16.51 11.65
C LYS A 3 -11.21 -15.01 11.41
N VAL A 4 -12.36 -14.45 11.08
CA VAL A 4 -12.55 -13.02 10.90
C VAL A 4 -13.68 -12.56 11.81
N THR A 5 -13.42 -11.54 12.61
CA THR A 5 -14.43 -10.88 13.45
C THR A 5 -14.56 -9.43 12.99
N VAL A 6 -15.78 -8.98 12.72
CA VAL A 6 -16.09 -7.62 12.30
C VAL A 6 -17.08 -7.00 13.28
N ILE A 7 -16.71 -5.90 13.92
CA ILE A 7 -17.59 -5.15 14.83
C ILE A 7 -17.87 -3.79 14.17
N SER A 8 -19.13 -3.50 13.91
CA SER A 8 -19.52 -2.30 13.19
C SER A 8 -20.65 -1.54 13.89
N LYS A 9 -20.52 -0.21 13.91
CA LYS A 9 -21.55 0.72 14.36
C LYS A 9 -21.74 1.80 13.31
N ALA A 10 -22.96 1.97 12.83
CA ALA A 10 -23.28 3.01 11.88
C ALA A 10 -23.26 4.41 12.54
N TYR A 11 -22.90 5.43 11.75
CA TYR A 11 -23.00 6.81 12.22
C TYR A 11 -24.43 7.18 12.58
N GLY A 12 -24.64 7.75 13.75
CA GLY A 12 -25.96 8.12 14.27
C GLY A 12 -26.82 6.96 14.79
N SER A 13 -26.29 5.73 14.86
CA SER A 13 -26.97 4.58 15.46
C SER A 13 -26.44 4.32 16.88
N ASP A 14 -27.32 3.87 17.76
CA ASP A 14 -26.94 3.38 19.08
C ASP A 14 -26.59 1.88 19.07
N GLU A 15 -27.00 1.18 18.01
CA GLU A 15 -26.78 -0.25 17.86
C GLU A 15 -25.43 -0.54 17.18
N ALA A 16 -24.71 -1.53 17.72
CA ALA A 16 -23.54 -2.13 17.08
C ALA A 16 -23.73 -3.64 16.93
N TRP A 17 -23.13 -4.18 15.89
CA TRP A 17 -23.23 -5.59 15.55
C TRP A 17 -21.86 -6.20 15.36
N GLN A 18 -21.70 -7.44 15.81
CA GLN A 18 -20.54 -8.28 15.54
C GLN A 18 -20.92 -9.37 14.54
N TRP A 19 -20.14 -9.46 13.49
CA TRP A 19 -20.15 -10.55 12.53
C TRP A 19 -18.88 -11.38 12.72
N GLU A 20 -19.01 -12.70 12.69
CA GLU A 20 -17.90 -13.60 12.87
C GLU A 20 -18.01 -14.79 11.92
N SER A 21 -16.89 -15.22 11.31
CA SER A 21 -16.84 -16.38 10.44
C SER A 21 -15.45 -17.01 10.45
N SER A 22 -15.42 -18.35 10.39
CA SER A 22 -14.23 -19.15 10.10
C SER A 22 -14.18 -19.66 8.65
N GLY A 23 -15.11 -19.21 7.81
CA GLY A 23 -15.08 -19.40 6.35
C GLY A 23 -15.90 -20.55 5.81
N VAL A 24 -15.95 -21.71 6.46
CA VAL A 24 -16.55 -22.92 5.90
C VAL A 24 -18.02 -23.09 6.27
N ASP A 25 -18.40 -22.74 7.50
CA ASP A 25 -19.71 -23.07 8.08
C ASP A 25 -20.68 -21.87 8.17
N GLY A 26 -20.46 -20.84 7.35
CA GLY A 26 -21.29 -19.64 7.36
C GLY A 26 -20.76 -18.56 8.31
N TYR A 27 -21.67 -17.80 8.94
CA TYR A 27 -21.31 -16.73 9.86
C TYR A 27 -22.33 -16.62 11.00
N GLU A 28 -21.89 -16.02 12.10
CA GLU A 28 -22.74 -15.61 13.20
C GLU A 28 -22.86 -14.10 13.27
N MET A 29 -24.05 -13.60 13.65
CA MET A 29 -24.27 -12.18 13.95
C MET A 29 -24.84 -12.03 15.34
N THR A 30 -24.17 -11.23 16.17
CA THR A 30 -24.60 -10.94 17.55
C THR A 30 -24.58 -9.44 17.81
N PRO A 31 -25.46 -8.92 18.71
CA PRO A 31 -25.33 -7.57 19.19
C PRO A 31 -23.98 -7.34 19.88
N ALA A 32 -23.39 -6.18 19.67
CA ALA A 32 -22.10 -5.79 20.25
C ALA A 32 -22.18 -4.42 20.92
N GLN A 33 -21.14 -4.09 21.67
CA GLN A 33 -20.97 -2.74 22.21
C GLN A 33 -19.79 -2.06 21.52
N LYS A 34 -20.02 -0.86 21.02
CA LYS A 34 -18.99 -0.02 20.40
C LYS A 34 -19.33 1.45 20.65
N ASP A 35 -18.43 2.18 21.27
CA ASP A 35 -18.66 3.56 21.68
C ASP A 35 -18.73 4.51 20.47
N THR A 36 -17.84 4.33 19.53
CA THR A 36 -17.70 5.19 18.35
C THR A 36 -18.24 4.53 17.09
N ALA A 37 -18.82 5.31 16.16
CA ALA A 37 -19.18 4.85 14.83
C ALA A 37 -17.93 4.39 14.06
N GLY A 38 -18.12 3.42 13.15
CA GLY A 38 -17.05 2.84 12.33
C GLY A 38 -17.00 1.32 12.45
N THR A 39 -16.01 0.73 11.80
CA THR A 39 -15.85 -0.73 11.71
C THR A 39 -14.48 -1.13 12.24
N GLN A 40 -14.45 -2.15 13.08
CA GLN A 40 -13.25 -2.83 13.55
C GLN A 40 -13.22 -4.22 12.93
N ILE A 41 -12.11 -4.58 12.32
CA ILE A 41 -11.90 -5.90 11.70
C ILE A 41 -10.73 -6.55 12.41
N ILE A 42 -10.95 -7.76 12.91
CA ILE A 42 -9.96 -8.57 13.61
C ILE A 42 -9.72 -9.84 12.78
N LEU A 43 -8.50 -9.99 12.30
CA LEU A 43 -8.07 -11.15 11.52
C LEU A 43 -7.24 -12.07 12.42
N HIS A 44 -7.69 -13.30 12.64
CA HIS A 44 -6.88 -14.34 13.25
C HIS A 44 -6.01 -14.98 12.18
N ILE A 45 -4.73 -14.63 12.20
CA ILE A 45 -3.77 -15.09 11.20
C ILE A 45 -3.46 -16.55 11.42
N LYS A 46 -3.39 -17.33 10.33
CA LYS A 46 -2.99 -18.74 10.36
C LYS A 46 -1.55 -18.89 10.89
N PRO A 47 -1.23 -20.00 11.55
CA PRO A 47 0.15 -20.31 11.88
C PRO A 47 0.95 -20.52 10.60
N ASP A 48 2.24 -20.30 10.67
CA ASP A 48 3.18 -20.55 9.59
C ASP A 48 3.21 -22.03 9.21
N THR A 49 3.51 -22.26 7.94
CA THR A 49 3.74 -23.60 7.38
C THR A 49 5.18 -23.68 6.84
N GLU A 50 5.59 -24.81 6.30
CA GLU A 50 6.90 -24.94 5.66
C GLU A 50 7.07 -24.05 4.42
N THR A 51 5.96 -23.68 3.78
CA THR A 51 5.95 -22.91 2.52
C THR A 51 5.39 -21.50 2.65
N ASP A 52 4.55 -21.26 3.66
CA ASP A 52 3.82 -20.01 3.82
C ASP A 52 4.18 -19.34 5.16
N HIS A 53 4.65 -18.10 5.08
CA HIS A 53 5.03 -17.27 6.23
C HIS A 53 3.95 -16.24 6.51
N TYR A 54 2.92 -16.64 7.26
CA TYR A 54 1.79 -15.77 7.62
C TYR A 54 2.14 -14.75 8.71
N ASP A 55 3.20 -14.98 9.48
CA ASP A 55 3.74 -14.06 10.47
C ASP A 55 4.16 -12.71 9.86
N ASN A 56 4.53 -12.66 8.57
CA ASN A 56 4.79 -11.43 7.83
C ASN A 56 3.62 -10.43 7.87
N PHE A 57 2.39 -10.91 8.09
CA PHE A 57 1.21 -10.04 8.26
C PHE A 57 1.08 -9.48 9.68
N LEU A 58 1.93 -9.87 10.60
CA LEU A 58 2.03 -9.36 11.96
C LEU A 58 3.26 -8.46 12.16
N ASP A 59 4.17 -8.48 11.20
CA ASP A 59 5.36 -7.64 11.20
C ASP A 59 5.04 -6.22 10.70
N GLU A 60 5.57 -5.22 11.41
CA GLU A 60 5.36 -3.82 11.08
C GLU A 60 5.85 -3.48 9.66
N TYR A 61 7.04 -3.92 9.30
CA TYR A 61 7.62 -3.66 7.97
C TYR A 61 6.87 -4.40 6.87
N GLY A 62 6.40 -5.61 7.15
CA GLY A 62 5.55 -6.39 6.25
C GLY A 62 4.23 -5.68 5.95
N ILE A 63 3.56 -5.13 6.97
CA ILE A 63 2.33 -4.35 6.81
C ILE A 63 2.58 -3.09 5.98
N VAL A 64 3.64 -2.34 6.28
CA VAL A 64 4.03 -1.14 5.51
C VAL A 64 4.26 -1.50 4.04
N ALA A 65 4.99 -2.56 3.75
CA ALA A 65 5.25 -3.02 2.39
C ALA A 65 3.97 -3.39 1.64
N ILE A 66 3.03 -4.09 2.30
CA ILE A 66 1.73 -4.45 1.73
C ILE A 66 0.90 -3.20 1.42
N VAL A 67 0.82 -2.25 2.35
CA VAL A 67 0.08 -0.99 2.14
C VAL A 67 0.69 -0.21 0.97
N LYS A 68 2.00 -0.07 0.93
CA LYS A 68 2.71 0.60 -0.18
C LYS A 68 2.49 -0.09 -1.52
N LYS A 69 2.51 -1.40 -1.54
CA LYS A 69 2.33 -2.17 -2.76
C LYS A 69 0.90 -2.08 -3.31
N TYR A 70 -0.10 -2.34 -2.47
CA TYR A 70 -1.47 -2.57 -2.92
C TYR A 70 -2.41 -1.39 -2.69
N SER A 71 -2.18 -0.57 -1.68
CA SER A 71 -3.13 0.44 -1.18
C SER A 71 -2.54 1.84 -1.10
N ASP A 72 -1.38 2.09 -1.70
CA ASP A 72 -0.68 3.38 -1.60
C ASP A 72 -1.54 4.56 -2.09
N TYR A 73 -2.44 4.33 -3.04
CA TYR A 73 -3.27 5.37 -3.65
C TYR A 73 -4.73 5.35 -3.21
N VAL A 74 -5.05 4.62 -2.14
CA VAL A 74 -6.35 4.74 -1.48
C VAL A 74 -6.49 6.17 -0.96
N ARG A 75 -7.61 6.83 -1.28
CA ARG A 75 -7.82 8.26 -1.00
C ARG A 75 -7.92 8.65 0.48
N TYR A 76 -8.06 7.69 1.35
CA TYR A 76 -8.10 7.88 2.80
C TYR A 76 -6.77 7.52 3.42
N PRO A 77 -6.34 8.21 4.50
CA PRO A 77 -5.11 7.86 5.18
C PRO A 77 -5.22 6.48 5.82
N ILE A 78 -4.24 5.64 5.54
CA ILE A 78 -4.03 4.37 6.23
C ILE A 78 -2.97 4.64 7.27
N GLN A 79 -3.35 4.56 8.53
CA GLN A 79 -2.49 4.95 9.65
C GLN A 79 -2.13 3.74 10.49
N MET A 80 -0.92 3.75 11.02
CA MET A 80 -0.41 2.72 11.91
C MET A 80 0.46 3.37 12.99
N GLU A 81 0.33 2.89 14.22
CA GLU A 81 1.27 3.23 15.28
C GLU A 81 2.58 2.50 15.05
N ARG A 82 3.68 3.24 14.93
CA ARG A 82 5.01 2.70 14.69
C ARG A 82 5.96 3.05 15.83
N GLN A 83 6.84 2.12 16.13
CA GLN A 83 7.87 2.34 17.14
C GLN A 83 9.13 2.91 16.49
N HIS A 84 9.61 3.99 17.06
CA HIS A 84 10.84 4.66 16.66
C HIS A 84 11.78 4.80 17.84
N GLU A 85 13.07 4.86 17.52
CA GLU A 85 14.08 5.17 18.51
C GLU A 85 14.65 6.56 18.24
N ARG A 86 14.80 7.34 19.29
CA ARG A 86 15.55 8.61 19.22
C ARG A 86 16.55 8.69 20.34
N GLN A 87 17.65 9.38 20.07
CA GLN A 87 18.60 9.71 21.07
C GLN A 87 17.99 10.72 22.05
N LYS A 88 18.10 10.45 23.36
CA LYS A 88 17.73 11.44 24.37
C LYS A 88 18.58 12.70 24.25
N PRO A 89 18.05 13.86 24.61
CA PRO A 89 18.83 15.09 24.65
C PRO A 89 20.11 14.91 25.46
N GLU A 90 21.22 15.35 24.93
CA GLU A 90 22.49 15.32 25.64
C GLU A 90 22.41 16.23 26.88
N PRO A 91 22.94 15.80 28.04
CA PRO A 91 23.01 16.66 29.20
C PRO A 91 24.00 17.80 28.96
N ASP A 92 23.67 18.99 29.47
CA ASP A 92 24.57 20.13 29.47
C ASP A 92 24.88 20.54 30.92
N PRO A 93 26.15 20.46 31.38
CA PRO A 93 27.35 20.07 30.65
C PRO A 93 27.44 18.58 30.39
N LYS A 94 28.05 18.19 29.25
CA LYS A 94 28.25 16.81 28.84
C LYS A 94 29.39 16.18 29.64
N PRO A 95 29.15 15.07 30.38
CA PRO A 95 30.20 14.31 31.06
C PRO A 95 31.23 13.71 30.09
N GLU A 96 32.50 13.56 30.50
CA GLU A 96 33.56 12.98 29.66
C GLU A 96 33.26 11.53 29.24
N ASP A 97 32.57 10.76 30.09
CA ASP A 97 32.20 9.36 29.84
C ASP A 97 30.74 9.21 29.31
N TYR A 98 30.14 10.27 28.79
CA TYR A 98 28.75 10.23 28.31
C TYR A 98 28.59 9.22 27.19
N LYS A 99 27.63 8.31 27.37
CA LYS A 99 27.15 7.39 26.34
C LYS A 99 25.77 7.83 25.88
N PRO A 100 25.50 7.91 24.58
CA PRO A 100 24.18 8.21 24.09
C PRO A 100 23.13 7.24 24.63
N GLU A 101 22.10 7.78 25.25
CA GLU A 101 20.93 6.99 25.66
C GLU A 101 19.85 7.12 24.59
N TRP A 102 19.20 6.00 24.29
CA TRP A 102 18.09 5.94 23.34
C TRP A 102 16.79 5.72 24.09
N GLU A 103 15.74 6.31 23.58
CA GLU A 103 14.37 6.08 24.06
C GLU A 103 13.49 5.65 22.88
N THR A 104 12.64 4.68 23.14
CA THR A 104 11.62 4.25 22.18
C THR A 104 10.37 5.11 22.37
N TYR A 105 9.81 5.60 21.28
CA TYR A 105 8.53 6.31 21.29
C TYR A 105 7.62 5.74 20.18
N THR A 106 6.33 5.92 20.36
CA THR A 106 5.33 5.49 19.37
C THR A 106 4.76 6.73 18.67
N GLU A 107 4.67 6.66 17.35
CA GLU A 107 4.10 7.71 16.52
C GLU A 107 3.06 7.12 15.57
N LEU A 108 1.96 7.85 15.37
CA LEU A 108 0.92 7.49 14.41
C LEU A 108 1.31 8.01 13.03
N GLU A 109 1.73 7.12 12.15
CA GLU A 109 2.16 7.46 10.79
C GLU A 109 1.09 7.15 9.75
N THR A 110 1.02 8.01 8.72
CA THR A 110 0.25 7.72 7.51
C THR A 110 1.14 6.98 6.52
N LEU A 111 0.77 5.74 6.21
CA LEU A 111 1.57 4.82 5.42
C LEU A 111 1.43 5.05 3.91
N ASN A 112 0.28 5.50 3.45
CA ASN A 112 -0.04 5.61 2.03
C ASN A 112 0.07 7.04 1.51
N SER A 113 0.31 7.17 0.21
CA SER A 113 0.50 8.45 -0.49
C SER A 113 -0.81 9.13 -0.90
N MET A 114 -1.93 8.41 -0.90
CA MET A 114 -3.30 8.84 -1.22
C MET A 114 -3.51 9.40 -2.63
N VAL A 115 -2.61 10.23 -3.14
CA VAL A 115 -2.76 10.89 -4.44
C VAL A 115 -1.71 10.37 -5.43
N PRO A 116 -2.09 9.54 -6.40
CA PRO A 116 -1.17 9.06 -7.40
C PRO A 116 -0.78 10.16 -8.38
N ILE A 117 0.47 10.12 -8.84
CA ILE A 117 1.06 11.10 -9.77
C ILE A 117 0.23 11.26 -11.07
N TRP A 118 -0.39 10.19 -11.57
CA TRP A 118 -1.24 10.23 -12.78
C TRP A 118 -2.61 10.88 -12.57
N LYS A 119 -3.00 11.19 -11.34
CA LYS A 119 -4.20 11.99 -11.04
C LYS A 119 -3.90 13.48 -10.90
N LYS A 120 -2.66 13.87 -10.68
CA LYS A 120 -2.24 15.27 -10.66
C LYS A 120 -2.38 15.88 -12.05
N GLN A 121 -2.61 17.19 -12.14
CA GLN A 121 -2.60 17.87 -13.44
C GLN A 121 -1.18 17.84 -14.03
N LYS A 122 -1.09 17.76 -15.36
CA LYS A 122 0.22 17.69 -16.03
C LYS A 122 1.10 18.92 -15.72
N SER A 123 0.49 20.06 -15.47
CA SER A 123 1.18 21.31 -15.07
C SER A 123 1.73 21.28 -13.64
N GLU A 124 1.28 20.35 -12.81
CA GLU A 124 1.67 20.21 -11.41
C GLU A 124 2.79 19.18 -11.21
N VAL A 125 3.19 18.49 -12.27
CA VAL A 125 4.20 17.43 -12.20
C VAL A 125 5.33 17.74 -13.19
N THR A 126 6.54 17.78 -12.70
CA THR A 126 7.74 18.00 -13.50
C THR A 126 8.22 16.71 -14.17
N ASP A 127 9.01 16.82 -15.23
CA ASP A 127 9.62 15.67 -15.90
C ASP A 127 10.54 14.90 -14.94
N GLU A 128 11.19 15.58 -14.00
CA GLU A 128 12.02 14.98 -12.96
C GLU A 128 11.19 14.14 -11.98
N GLU A 129 10.01 14.62 -11.56
CA GLU A 129 9.10 13.83 -10.71
C GLU A 129 8.60 12.57 -11.40
N TYR A 130 8.30 12.64 -12.72
CA TYR A 130 7.96 11.44 -13.49
C TYR A 130 9.15 10.48 -13.60
N ALA A 131 10.36 10.97 -13.82
CA ALA A 131 11.55 10.14 -13.91
C ALA A 131 11.87 9.45 -12.58
N ASN A 132 11.76 10.18 -11.46
CA ASN A 132 11.96 9.62 -10.13
C ASN A 132 10.90 8.56 -9.80
N PHE A 133 9.64 8.85 -10.09
CA PHE A 133 8.57 7.86 -9.94
C PHE A 133 8.85 6.58 -10.74
N TYR A 134 9.30 6.72 -11.98
CA TYR A 134 9.66 5.58 -12.84
C TYR A 134 10.79 4.76 -12.21
N LYS A 135 11.87 5.40 -11.79
CA LYS A 135 13.03 4.73 -11.19
C LYS A 135 12.65 3.97 -9.91
N GLU A 136 11.89 4.59 -9.04
CA GLU A 136 11.43 3.95 -7.80
C GLU A 136 10.46 2.80 -8.06
N LYS A 137 9.50 3.00 -8.97
CA LYS A 137 8.43 2.01 -9.20
C LYS A 137 8.91 0.77 -9.93
N PHE A 138 9.84 0.92 -10.87
CA PHE A 138 10.33 -0.16 -11.72
C PHE A 138 11.74 -0.63 -11.38
N GLY A 139 12.40 -0.03 -10.40
CA GLY A 139 13.76 -0.38 -10.01
C GLY A 139 14.81 -0.08 -11.09
N ASP A 140 14.50 0.88 -11.98
CA ASP A 140 15.41 1.32 -13.03
C ASP A 140 16.28 2.48 -12.51
N TYR A 141 17.53 2.51 -12.92
CA TYR A 141 18.48 3.57 -12.55
C TYR A 141 18.60 4.68 -13.59
N THR A 142 17.97 4.49 -14.76
CA THR A 142 18.02 5.43 -15.86
C THR A 142 16.67 6.14 -16.05
N ASP A 143 16.71 7.30 -16.66
CA ASP A 143 15.49 8.02 -16.98
C ASP A 143 14.74 7.31 -18.13
N PRO A 144 13.40 7.33 -18.14
CA PRO A 144 12.62 6.79 -19.24
C PRO A 144 12.86 7.61 -20.50
N ALA A 145 12.90 6.96 -21.67
CA ALA A 145 13.03 7.63 -22.97
C ALA A 145 11.80 8.50 -23.28
N ARG A 146 10.62 8.10 -22.79
CA ARG A 146 9.36 8.84 -22.94
C ARG A 146 8.41 8.59 -21.79
N VAL A 147 7.66 9.64 -21.44
CA VAL A 147 6.53 9.60 -20.50
C VAL A 147 5.27 10.01 -21.26
N ILE A 148 4.23 9.20 -21.17
CA ILE A 148 2.94 9.44 -21.83
C ILE A 148 1.86 9.48 -20.73
N VAL A 149 1.19 10.62 -20.62
CA VAL A 149 0.05 10.80 -19.71
C VAL A 149 -1.19 10.93 -20.57
N SER A 150 -2.16 10.05 -20.34
CA SER A 150 -3.45 10.07 -21.03
C SER A 150 -4.58 10.08 -20.00
N ARG A 151 -5.59 10.91 -20.28
CA ARG A 151 -6.86 10.96 -19.54
C ARG A 151 -7.99 10.85 -20.51
N THR A 152 -8.89 9.94 -20.25
CA THR A 152 -10.06 9.72 -21.09
C THR A 152 -11.30 9.82 -20.24
N GLU A 153 -12.23 10.63 -20.70
CA GLU A 153 -13.59 10.78 -20.15
C GLU A 153 -14.58 10.39 -21.24
N GLY A 154 -15.50 9.48 -20.92
CA GLY A 154 -16.48 8.98 -21.88
C GLY A 154 -17.19 7.75 -21.38
N THR A 155 -17.42 6.77 -22.24
CA THR A 155 -18.03 5.48 -21.88
C THR A 155 -17.19 4.74 -20.83
N ALA A 156 -15.85 4.87 -20.88
CA ALA A 156 -14.94 4.44 -19.85
C ALA A 156 -14.06 5.63 -19.43
N ASN A 157 -14.00 5.90 -18.13
CA ASN A 157 -13.15 6.92 -17.56
C ASN A 157 -11.87 6.26 -17.02
N TYR A 158 -10.72 6.64 -17.57
CA TYR A 158 -9.44 6.15 -17.07
C TYR A 158 -8.33 7.19 -17.17
N ASN A 159 -7.34 7.03 -16.33
CA ASN A 159 -6.07 7.73 -16.42
C ASN A 159 -4.97 6.71 -16.70
N ALA A 160 -4.11 6.99 -17.66
CA ALA A 160 -2.97 6.15 -17.96
C ALA A 160 -1.67 6.96 -17.87
N LEU A 161 -0.68 6.37 -17.21
CA LEU A 161 0.70 6.84 -17.16
C LEU A 161 1.58 5.73 -17.70
N LEU A 162 2.17 5.95 -18.86
CA LEU A 162 2.99 4.98 -19.55
C LEU A 162 4.43 5.49 -19.65
N PHE A 163 5.37 4.61 -19.41
CA PHE A 163 6.78 4.87 -19.56
C PHE A 163 7.37 3.99 -20.66
N VAL A 164 8.15 4.60 -21.51
CA VAL A 164 8.98 3.88 -22.47
C VAL A 164 10.40 3.85 -21.89
N PRO A 165 10.93 2.69 -21.51
CA PRO A 165 12.28 2.61 -20.96
C PRO A 165 13.33 3.03 -22.01
N SER A 166 14.46 3.58 -21.56
CA SER A 166 15.57 3.97 -22.44
C SER A 166 16.35 2.76 -22.97
N HIS A 167 16.26 1.63 -22.30
CA HIS A 167 16.85 0.37 -22.68
C HIS A 167 15.90 -0.79 -22.39
N ARG A 168 16.14 -1.93 -22.99
CA ARG A 168 15.31 -3.12 -22.75
C ARG A 168 15.54 -3.65 -21.33
N PRO A 169 14.49 -4.10 -20.63
CA PRO A 169 14.65 -4.82 -19.38
C PRO A 169 15.59 -6.02 -19.55
N TYR A 170 16.38 -6.30 -18.52
CA TYR A 170 17.37 -7.40 -18.56
C TYR A 170 16.72 -8.78 -18.71
N ASP A 171 15.51 -8.93 -18.19
CA ASP A 171 14.71 -10.16 -18.21
C ASP A 171 13.87 -10.33 -19.48
N PHE A 172 13.88 -9.36 -20.41
CA PHE A 172 13.01 -9.32 -21.60
C PHE A 172 13.02 -10.62 -22.44
N TYR A 173 14.13 -11.33 -22.48
CA TYR A 173 14.28 -12.59 -23.22
C TYR A 173 14.20 -13.83 -22.32
N THR A 174 13.88 -13.67 -21.05
CA THR A 174 13.70 -14.79 -20.14
C THR A 174 12.28 -15.35 -20.24
N LYS A 175 12.09 -16.59 -19.79
CA LYS A 175 10.75 -17.21 -19.73
C LYS A 175 9.87 -16.58 -18.65
N ASP A 176 10.49 -15.91 -17.70
CA ASP A 176 9.83 -15.28 -16.54
C ASP A 176 9.38 -13.85 -16.83
N TYR A 177 9.68 -13.33 -18.06
CA TYR A 177 9.23 -12.00 -18.46
C TYR A 177 7.72 -11.98 -18.67
N GLU A 178 7.03 -11.27 -17.82
CA GLU A 178 5.59 -11.05 -17.89
C GLU A 178 5.28 -9.68 -18.51
N LYS A 179 4.49 -9.67 -19.57
CA LYS A 179 3.99 -8.45 -20.20
C LYS A 179 2.77 -7.93 -19.43
N GLY A 180 2.53 -6.65 -19.53
CA GLY A 180 1.29 -6.03 -19.05
C GLY A 180 1.51 -4.74 -18.28
N LEU A 181 0.44 -4.01 -18.11
CA LEU A 181 0.39 -2.77 -17.35
C LEU A 181 -0.15 -3.01 -15.95
N ALA A 182 0.29 -2.22 -14.98
CA ALA A 182 -0.29 -2.23 -13.66
C ALA A 182 -1.71 -1.64 -13.71
N LEU A 183 -2.69 -2.38 -13.21
CA LEU A 183 -4.10 -1.98 -13.15
C LEU A 183 -4.47 -1.56 -11.73
N TYR A 184 -4.93 -0.33 -11.59
CA TYR A 184 -5.46 0.22 -10.35
C TYR A 184 -6.95 0.50 -10.46
N ALA A 185 -7.72 0.10 -9.46
CA ALA A 185 -9.13 0.48 -9.31
C ALA A 185 -9.34 1.14 -7.93
N SER A 186 -9.91 2.33 -7.92
CA SER A 186 -10.16 3.11 -6.68
C SER A 186 -8.93 3.33 -5.80
N GLY A 187 -7.73 3.33 -6.39
CA GLY A 187 -6.47 3.50 -5.67
C GLY A 187 -5.84 2.20 -5.14
N VAL A 188 -6.47 1.06 -5.39
CA VAL A 188 -5.96 -0.27 -5.04
C VAL A 188 -5.33 -0.93 -6.27
N LEU A 189 -4.15 -1.51 -6.11
CA LEU A 189 -3.52 -2.33 -7.14
C LEU A 189 -4.28 -3.65 -7.28
N ILE A 190 -4.89 -3.85 -8.45
CA ILE A 190 -5.65 -5.07 -8.76
C ILE A 190 -4.74 -6.12 -9.40
N MET A 191 -3.92 -5.71 -10.37
CA MET A 191 -2.98 -6.58 -11.08
C MET A 191 -1.68 -5.83 -11.37
N GLU A 192 -0.55 -6.46 -11.15
CA GLU A 192 0.76 -5.88 -11.47
C GLU A 192 1.06 -5.93 -12.97
N LYS A 193 0.57 -6.97 -13.63
CA LYS A 193 0.77 -7.26 -15.05
C LYS A 193 -0.57 -7.67 -15.68
N CYS A 194 -1.37 -6.69 -16.08
CA CYS A 194 -2.62 -6.95 -16.79
C CYS A 194 -2.35 -6.96 -18.31
N ALA A 195 -2.23 -8.15 -18.88
CA ALA A 195 -1.95 -8.32 -20.31
C ALA A 195 -3.10 -7.87 -21.21
N ASP A 196 -4.33 -7.94 -20.70
CA ASP A 196 -5.54 -7.65 -21.49
C ASP A 196 -5.77 -6.15 -21.78
N LEU A 197 -5.02 -5.25 -21.12
CA LEU A 197 -5.16 -3.81 -21.31
C LEU A 197 -4.62 -3.31 -22.65
N LEU A 198 -3.67 -3.99 -23.22
CA LEU A 198 -3.09 -3.64 -24.50
C LEU A 198 -3.05 -4.87 -25.42
N PRO A 199 -3.31 -4.69 -26.73
CA PRO A 199 -3.08 -5.75 -27.71
C PRO A 199 -1.61 -6.20 -27.72
N ASP A 200 -1.36 -7.46 -28.04
CA ASP A 200 -0.02 -8.07 -28.05
C ASP A 200 1.02 -7.32 -28.87
N TYR A 201 0.59 -6.59 -29.90
CA TYR A 201 1.50 -5.82 -30.76
C TYR A 201 1.95 -4.48 -30.15
N PHE A 202 1.44 -4.11 -28.99
CA PHE A 202 1.88 -2.95 -28.21
C PHE A 202 2.68 -3.32 -26.95
N SER A 203 2.84 -4.58 -26.68
CA SER A 203 3.48 -5.06 -25.46
C SER A 203 4.90 -5.58 -25.71
#